data_0365a3084816201bf1b7571a00abaae4
#
_entry.id   0365a3084816201bf1b7571a00abaae4
#
_cell.length_a   1.000
_cell.length_b   1.000
_cell.length_c   1.000
_cell.angle_alpha   90.00
_cell.angle_beta   90.00
_cell.angle_gamma   90.00
#
_symmetry.space_group_name_H-M   'P 1'
#
loop_
_entity.id
_entity.type
_entity.pdbx_description
1 polymer ?
#
loop_
_entity_poly.entity_id
_entity_poly.type
_entity_poly.pdbx_seq_one_letter_code
_entity_poly.pdbx_strand_id
1 'polypeptide(L)'
;MLQQTQVATVIPYYDEWLRRFPDFSALSRASGNDVLRAWQGLGYYARARNLQATARVVADRYRGRFPQSIEQMQQLPGIGKYTAHAVGSFAFNQSVPIVEANTARVLTRLFDFRRSIESLAGRKTLWEYAASLVPKSNAGIYNSALIDLGALVCVPREPKCGICPVKKFCSAKDPERLPVRKSRSRTTRLVEKHAFVVRQGKILLQQSSKRWRGMWILPPLQTSVSGQPLHISTFPFTHHRVTLAVYCRPAPKRIAPEQQWFESIDRIAMPSPHRRAAQSLVNSCSRTNLKAFGVGLHVTAVKTTTQHEG
;
A
#
# COMPACT_ATOMS: atom_id res chain seq x y z
N MET A 1 7.59 4.14 -2.22
CA MET A 1 6.69 4.23 -1.05
C MET A 1 5.61 5.29 -1.19
N LEU A 2 5.88 6.46 -1.76
CA LEU A 2 4.93 7.59 -1.85
C LEU A 2 3.69 7.37 -2.75
N GLN A 3 3.63 6.34 -3.56
CA GLN A 3 2.41 6.01 -4.32
C GLN A 3 1.23 5.76 -3.37
N GLN A 4 0.22 6.64 -3.36
CA GLN A 4 -0.99 6.53 -2.53
C GLN A 4 -0.73 6.50 -1.00
N THR A 5 0.41 7.00 -0.54
CA THR A 5 0.75 7.11 0.88
C THR A 5 1.29 8.51 1.15
N GLN A 6 0.87 9.13 2.25
CA GLN A 6 1.31 10.47 2.63
C GLN A 6 2.78 10.49 3.04
N VAL A 7 3.48 11.59 2.77
CA VAL A 7 4.93 11.76 3.04
C VAL A 7 5.24 11.50 4.52
N ALA A 8 4.52 12.13 5.44
CA ALA A 8 4.73 11.96 6.88
C ALA A 8 4.65 10.50 7.34
N THR A 9 3.78 9.70 6.70
CA THR A 9 3.68 8.26 6.98
C THR A 9 4.87 7.49 6.40
N VAL A 10 5.44 7.93 5.28
CA VAL A 10 6.52 7.21 4.58
C VAL A 10 7.88 7.41 5.22
N ILE A 11 8.18 8.58 5.76
CA ILE A 11 9.51 8.94 6.29
C ILE A 11 10.10 7.86 7.21
N PRO A 12 9.44 7.45 8.32
CA PRO A 12 10.02 6.46 9.24
C PRO A 12 10.20 5.08 8.59
N TYR A 13 9.38 4.74 7.59
CA TYR A 13 9.52 3.50 6.82
C TYR A 13 10.67 3.55 5.83
N TYR A 14 10.95 4.72 5.26
CA TYR A 14 11.99 4.90 4.26
C TYR A 14 13.38 4.70 4.87
N ASP A 15 13.64 5.30 6.00
CA ASP A 15 14.92 5.18 6.71
C ASP A 15 15.18 3.74 7.15
N GLU A 16 14.19 3.09 7.75
CA GLU A 16 14.30 1.69 8.16
C GLU A 16 14.44 0.75 6.95
N TRP A 17 13.79 1.07 5.84
CA TRP A 17 13.92 0.30 4.61
C TRP A 17 15.34 0.35 4.06
N LEU A 18 15.93 1.56 3.95
CA LEU A 18 17.31 1.72 3.47
C LEU A 18 18.33 1.07 4.39
N ARG A 19 18.11 1.12 5.70
CA ARG A 19 18.94 0.42 6.66
C ARG A 19 18.93 -1.11 6.47
N ARG A 20 17.76 -1.69 6.17
CA ARG A 20 17.62 -3.15 5.95
C ARG A 20 18.01 -3.60 4.56
N PHE A 21 17.71 -2.82 3.57
CA PHE A 21 17.88 -3.13 2.16
C PHE A 21 18.61 -1.98 1.46
N PRO A 22 19.91 -1.81 1.71
CA PRO A 22 20.68 -0.66 1.21
C PRO A 22 20.83 -0.64 -0.32
N ASP A 23 20.72 -1.79 -0.95
CA ASP A 23 20.87 -1.95 -2.40
C ASP A 23 19.94 -3.03 -2.98
N PHE A 24 19.92 -3.15 -4.31
CA PHE A 24 19.12 -4.16 -5.00
C PHE A 24 19.53 -5.59 -4.66
N SER A 25 20.81 -5.83 -4.40
CA SER A 25 21.34 -7.14 -4.05
C SER A 25 20.82 -7.59 -2.68
N ALA A 26 20.88 -6.73 -1.67
CA ALA A 26 20.33 -7.01 -0.34
C ALA A 26 18.82 -7.28 -0.42
N LEU A 27 18.05 -6.43 -1.15
CA LEU A 27 16.62 -6.61 -1.32
C LEU A 27 16.26 -7.88 -2.09
N SER A 28 17.05 -8.25 -3.12
CA SER A 28 16.79 -9.45 -3.93
C SER A 28 16.93 -10.73 -3.11
N ARG A 29 17.92 -10.79 -2.20
CA ARG A 29 18.20 -11.93 -1.33
C ARG A 29 17.31 -12.02 -0.09
N ALA A 30 16.65 -10.94 0.27
CA ALA A 30 15.78 -10.89 1.44
C ALA A 30 14.64 -11.91 1.35
N SER A 31 14.18 -12.42 2.50
CA SER A 31 12.97 -13.25 2.53
C SER A 31 11.73 -12.41 2.20
N GLY A 32 10.74 -13.02 1.54
CA GLY A 32 9.47 -12.33 1.26
C GLY A 32 8.76 -11.87 2.55
N ASN A 33 8.92 -12.61 3.65
CA ASN A 33 8.38 -12.23 4.96
C ASN A 33 9.05 -10.95 5.48
N ASP A 34 10.37 -10.83 5.40
CA ASP A 34 11.09 -9.65 5.90
C ASP A 34 10.73 -8.40 5.10
N VAL A 35 10.62 -8.54 3.78
CA VAL A 35 10.19 -7.46 2.88
C VAL A 35 8.76 -7.00 3.22
N LEU A 36 7.82 -7.93 3.40
CA LEU A 36 6.43 -7.61 3.74
C LEU A 36 6.31 -7.05 5.17
N ARG A 37 7.15 -7.50 6.12
CA ARG A 37 7.23 -6.92 7.48
C ARG A 37 7.73 -5.48 7.46
N ALA A 38 8.80 -5.20 6.74
CA ALA A 38 9.35 -3.85 6.60
C ALA A 38 8.35 -2.88 5.93
N TRP A 39 7.39 -3.41 5.14
CA TRP A 39 6.34 -2.64 4.49
C TRP A 39 5.03 -2.57 5.29
N GLN A 40 4.94 -3.30 6.41
CA GLN A 40 3.69 -3.46 7.14
C GLN A 40 3.20 -2.12 7.71
N GLY A 41 1.98 -1.73 7.36
CA GLY A 41 1.39 -0.44 7.72
C GLY A 41 1.20 0.51 6.52
N LEU A 42 2.03 0.42 5.49
CA LEU A 42 1.93 1.26 4.29
C LEU A 42 0.80 0.85 3.33
N GLY A 43 0.24 -0.36 3.49
CA GLY A 43 -0.80 -0.89 2.59
C GLY A 43 -0.31 -1.21 1.18
N TYR A 44 -1.24 -1.66 0.30
CA TYR A 44 -0.92 -1.99 -1.10
C TYR A 44 0.34 -2.87 -1.24
N TYR A 45 0.38 -3.98 -0.52
CA TYR A 45 1.54 -4.87 -0.40
C TYR A 45 2.08 -5.43 -1.73
N ALA A 46 1.29 -5.36 -2.81
CA ALA A 46 1.79 -5.65 -4.15
C ALA A 46 2.99 -4.77 -4.54
N ARG A 47 3.06 -3.52 -4.02
CA ARG A 47 4.20 -2.62 -4.26
C ARG A 47 5.50 -3.20 -3.69
N ALA A 48 5.47 -3.71 -2.45
CA ALA A 48 6.63 -4.33 -1.81
C ALA A 48 7.09 -5.58 -2.58
N ARG A 49 6.15 -6.44 -2.98
CA ARG A 49 6.47 -7.63 -3.79
C ARG A 49 7.05 -7.27 -5.15
N ASN A 50 6.46 -6.29 -5.83
CA ASN A 50 6.95 -5.82 -7.11
C ASN A 50 8.34 -5.18 -6.97
N LEU A 51 8.58 -4.40 -5.90
CA LEU A 51 9.89 -3.81 -5.63
C LEU A 51 10.96 -4.90 -5.43
N GLN A 52 10.65 -5.96 -4.67
CA GLN A 52 11.54 -7.11 -4.52
C GLN A 52 11.75 -7.86 -5.84
N ALA A 53 10.68 -8.09 -6.60
CA ALA A 53 10.77 -8.73 -7.91
C ALA A 53 11.63 -7.90 -8.88
N THR A 54 11.46 -6.59 -8.88
CA THR A 54 12.32 -5.65 -9.63
C THR A 54 13.77 -5.76 -9.16
N ALA A 55 14.04 -5.80 -7.86
CA ALA A 55 15.40 -5.95 -7.34
C ALA A 55 16.09 -7.21 -7.82
N ARG A 56 15.35 -8.34 -7.90
CA ARG A 56 15.87 -9.59 -8.48
C ARG A 56 16.23 -9.43 -9.94
N VAL A 57 15.33 -8.86 -10.76
CA VAL A 57 15.61 -8.62 -12.18
C VAL A 57 16.81 -7.68 -12.37
N VAL A 58 16.92 -6.62 -11.54
CA VAL A 58 18.06 -5.70 -11.61
C VAL A 58 19.36 -6.37 -11.22
N ALA A 59 19.36 -7.20 -10.16
CA ALA A 59 20.53 -7.97 -9.76
C ALA A 59 20.97 -8.95 -10.85
N ASP A 60 20.02 -9.71 -11.41
CA ASP A 60 20.30 -10.81 -12.33
C ASP A 60 20.62 -10.34 -13.76
N ARG A 61 19.81 -9.42 -14.31
CA ARG A 61 19.94 -9.00 -15.72
C ARG A 61 20.78 -7.75 -15.91
N TYR A 62 20.80 -6.84 -14.92
CA TYR A 62 21.46 -5.54 -15.03
C TYR A 62 22.66 -5.39 -14.10
N ARG A 63 23.17 -6.50 -13.52
CA ARG A 63 24.34 -6.52 -12.64
C ARG A 63 24.24 -5.52 -11.48
N GLY A 64 23.04 -5.37 -10.91
CA GLY A 64 22.77 -4.43 -9.81
C GLY A 64 22.62 -2.97 -10.23
N ARG A 65 22.75 -2.62 -11.51
CA ARG A 65 22.55 -1.24 -12.02
C ARG A 65 21.14 -1.09 -12.57
N PHE A 66 20.41 -0.10 -12.07
CA PHE A 66 19.06 0.18 -12.56
C PHE A 66 19.10 0.67 -14.01
N PRO A 67 18.26 0.13 -14.93
CA PRO A 67 18.26 0.56 -16.32
C PRO A 67 17.80 2.02 -16.44
N GLN A 68 18.37 2.75 -17.40
CA GLN A 68 18.04 4.17 -17.61
C GLN A 68 17.00 4.37 -18.74
N SER A 69 16.87 3.44 -19.69
CA SER A 69 15.85 3.56 -20.74
C SER A 69 14.45 3.39 -20.15
N ILE A 70 13.53 4.28 -20.52
CA ILE A 70 12.11 4.24 -20.12
C ILE A 70 11.47 2.91 -20.51
N GLU A 71 11.80 2.40 -21.70
CA GLU A 71 11.29 1.12 -22.23
C GLU A 71 11.76 -0.04 -21.38
N GLN A 72 13.04 -0.08 -21.00
CA GLN A 72 13.58 -1.11 -20.11
C GLN A 72 13.01 -1.01 -18.71
N MET A 73 12.82 0.21 -18.18
CA MET A 73 12.15 0.39 -16.88
C MET A 73 10.73 -0.17 -16.89
N GLN A 74 9.98 0.05 -17.96
CA GLN A 74 8.59 -0.43 -18.08
C GLN A 74 8.48 -1.96 -18.16
N GLN A 75 9.55 -2.67 -18.48
CA GLN A 75 9.60 -4.13 -18.46
C GLN A 75 9.80 -4.69 -17.04
N LEU A 76 10.16 -3.84 -16.08
CA LEU A 76 10.37 -4.27 -14.69
C LEU A 76 9.03 -4.49 -13.95
N PRO A 77 8.96 -5.48 -13.04
CA PRO A 77 7.75 -5.79 -12.30
C PRO A 77 7.16 -4.57 -11.56
N GLY A 78 5.91 -4.20 -11.86
CA GLY A 78 5.20 -3.11 -11.20
C GLY A 78 5.64 -1.70 -11.60
N ILE A 79 6.47 -1.56 -12.61
CA ILE A 79 6.86 -0.26 -13.19
C ILE A 79 6.05 -0.01 -14.45
N GLY A 80 4.98 0.79 -14.30
CA GLY A 80 4.19 1.29 -15.42
C GLY A 80 4.74 2.62 -15.97
N LYS A 81 4.07 3.15 -17.00
CA LYS A 81 4.45 4.40 -17.69
C LYS A 81 4.76 5.54 -16.71
N TYR A 82 3.85 5.81 -15.77
CA TYR A 82 4.06 6.85 -14.76
C TYR A 82 5.35 6.63 -13.95
N THR A 83 5.54 5.43 -13.40
CA THR A 83 6.70 5.14 -12.55
C THR A 83 8.01 5.21 -13.32
N ALA A 84 8.06 4.69 -14.55
CA ALA A 84 9.24 4.80 -15.40
C ALA A 84 9.61 6.25 -15.69
N HIS A 85 8.63 7.08 -16.07
CA HIS A 85 8.83 8.50 -16.33
C HIS A 85 9.23 9.28 -15.07
N ALA A 86 8.63 8.96 -13.91
CA ALA A 86 9.02 9.57 -12.64
C ALA A 86 10.46 9.24 -12.26
N VAL A 87 10.88 7.98 -12.37
CA VAL A 87 12.28 7.59 -12.13
C VAL A 87 13.21 8.22 -13.15
N GLY A 88 12.86 8.19 -14.45
CA GLY A 88 13.64 8.82 -15.51
C GLY A 88 13.85 10.31 -15.28
N SER A 89 12.79 11.03 -14.88
CA SER A 89 12.86 12.46 -14.61
C SER A 89 13.62 12.78 -13.31
N PHE A 90 13.28 12.15 -12.20
CA PHE A 90 13.83 12.54 -10.88
C PHE A 90 15.19 11.93 -10.59
N ALA A 91 15.46 10.70 -11.02
CA ALA A 91 16.73 10.04 -10.74
C ALA A 91 17.79 10.23 -11.86
N PHE A 92 17.32 10.42 -13.11
CA PHE A 92 18.20 10.49 -14.28
C PHE A 92 18.09 11.81 -15.05
N ASN A 93 17.31 12.76 -14.54
CA ASN A 93 17.08 14.09 -15.14
C ASN A 93 16.68 14.05 -16.63
N GLN A 94 15.97 12.99 -17.04
CA GLN A 94 15.49 12.84 -18.40
C GLN A 94 14.32 13.80 -18.67
N SER A 95 14.30 14.39 -19.85
CA SER A 95 13.23 15.28 -20.33
C SER A 95 11.99 14.47 -20.71
N VAL A 96 11.30 13.93 -19.71
CA VAL A 96 10.08 13.13 -19.88
C VAL A 96 8.95 13.69 -19.03
N PRO A 97 7.70 13.66 -19.53
CA PRO A 97 6.55 14.17 -18.81
C PRO A 97 6.10 13.22 -17.70
N ILE A 98 5.44 13.77 -16.67
CA ILE A 98 4.80 13.01 -15.61
C ILE A 98 3.32 13.35 -15.56
N VAL A 99 2.45 12.32 -15.58
CA VAL A 99 0.99 12.49 -15.40
C VAL A 99 0.53 11.62 -14.25
N GLU A 100 0.16 12.26 -13.13
CA GLU A 100 -0.48 11.66 -11.97
C GLU A 100 -1.70 12.51 -11.55
N ALA A 101 -2.34 12.23 -10.42
CA ALA A 101 -3.61 12.86 -10.07
C ALA A 101 -3.53 14.40 -9.93
N ASN A 102 -2.43 14.93 -9.39
CA ASN A 102 -2.24 16.40 -9.23
C ASN A 102 -1.93 17.04 -10.55
N THR A 103 -0.94 16.53 -11.29
CA THR A 103 -0.56 17.07 -12.59
C THR A 103 -1.68 16.93 -13.62
N ALA A 104 -2.44 15.82 -13.63
CA ALA A 104 -3.62 15.66 -14.47
C ALA A 104 -4.67 16.74 -14.19
N ARG A 105 -4.90 17.09 -12.93
CA ARG A 105 -5.82 18.17 -12.55
C ARG A 105 -5.31 19.54 -13.03
N VAL A 106 -4.03 19.81 -12.85
CA VAL A 106 -3.42 21.06 -13.35
C VAL A 106 -3.57 21.16 -14.86
N LEU A 107 -3.18 20.11 -15.59
CA LEU A 107 -3.24 20.06 -17.05
C LEU A 107 -4.68 20.20 -17.58
N THR A 108 -5.65 19.50 -16.98
CA THR A 108 -7.06 19.64 -17.39
C THR A 108 -7.57 21.06 -17.23
N ARG A 109 -7.17 21.75 -16.16
CA ARG A 109 -7.55 23.14 -15.91
C ARG A 109 -6.78 24.11 -16.82
N LEU A 110 -5.49 23.90 -16.99
CA LEU A 110 -4.65 24.75 -17.84
C LEU A 110 -5.19 24.80 -19.29
N PHE A 111 -5.61 23.65 -19.83
CA PHE A 111 -6.11 23.52 -21.21
C PHE A 111 -7.65 23.48 -21.31
N ASP A 112 -8.42 23.74 -20.25
CA ASP A 112 -9.88 23.59 -20.17
C ASP A 112 -10.39 22.24 -20.76
N PHE A 113 -9.67 21.15 -20.47
CA PHE A 113 -9.97 19.84 -21.04
C PHE A 113 -11.18 19.19 -20.38
N ARG A 114 -12.29 19.15 -21.10
CA ARG A 114 -13.63 18.74 -20.61
C ARG A 114 -14.02 17.30 -20.91
N ARG A 115 -13.11 16.49 -21.45
CA ARG A 115 -13.37 15.05 -21.64
C ARG A 115 -12.93 14.25 -20.42
N SER A 116 -13.50 13.03 -20.25
CA SER A 116 -13.10 12.16 -19.14
C SER A 116 -11.63 11.77 -19.24
N ILE A 117 -10.88 12.05 -18.16
CA ILE A 117 -9.45 11.67 -18.03
C ILE A 117 -9.25 10.16 -17.84
N GLU A 118 -10.31 9.41 -17.60
CA GLU A 118 -10.26 7.95 -17.41
C GLU A 118 -10.45 7.18 -18.72
N SER A 119 -10.87 7.86 -19.79
CA SER A 119 -10.92 7.27 -21.13
C SER A 119 -9.51 7.10 -21.71
N LEU A 120 -9.35 6.16 -22.64
CA LEU A 120 -8.07 5.97 -23.35
C LEU A 120 -7.64 7.25 -24.07
N ALA A 121 -8.56 7.88 -24.81
CA ALA A 121 -8.31 9.13 -25.52
C ALA A 121 -7.95 10.26 -24.55
N GLY A 122 -8.70 10.44 -23.44
CA GLY A 122 -8.41 11.47 -22.45
C GLY A 122 -7.03 11.29 -21.79
N ARG A 123 -6.66 10.06 -21.46
CA ARG A 123 -5.32 9.76 -20.96
C ARG A 123 -4.24 10.11 -21.99
N LYS A 124 -4.43 9.72 -23.25
CA LYS A 124 -3.48 10.04 -24.33
C LYS A 124 -3.28 11.54 -24.45
N THR A 125 -4.36 12.32 -24.54
CA THR A 125 -4.29 13.78 -24.61
C THR A 125 -3.57 14.43 -23.42
N LEU A 126 -3.81 13.94 -22.20
CA LEU A 126 -3.09 14.46 -21.03
C LEU A 126 -1.58 14.22 -21.09
N TRP A 127 -1.18 13.05 -21.59
CA TRP A 127 0.26 12.78 -21.82
C TRP A 127 0.85 13.67 -22.92
N GLU A 128 0.09 13.97 -23.97
CA GLU A 128 0.48 14.90 -25.03
C GLU A 128 0.65 16.33 -24.50
N TYR A 129 -0.31 16.82 -23.69
CA TYR A 129 -0.20 18.11 -23.01
C TYR A 129 1.02 18.16 -22.08
N ALA A 130 1.24 17.13 -21.27
CA ALA A 130 2.41 17.07 -20.41
C ALA A 130 3.72 17.08 -21.22
N ALA A 131 3.77 16.34 -22.33
CA ALA A 131 4.94 16.29 -23.20
C ALA A 131 5.24 17.63 -23.87
N SER A 132 4.22 18.40 -24.26
CA SER A 132 4.40 19.71 -24.90
C SER A 132 4.95 20.77 -23.93
N LEU A 133 4.85 20.56 -22.63
CA LEU A 133 5.26 21.54 -21.62
C LEU A 133 6.57 21.17 -20.92
N VAL A 134 7.02 19.90 -21.00
CA VAL A 134 8.25 19.51 -20.30
C VAL A 134 9.48 20.13 -20.98
N PRO A 135 10.37 20.81 -20.22
CA PRO A 135 11.55 21.45 -20.79
C PRO A 135 12.61 20.42 -21.16
N LYS A 136 13.51 20.80 -22.11
CA LYS A 136 14.66 19.96 -22.52
C LYS A 136 15.68 19.77 -21.40
N SER A 137 15.79 20.73 -20.47
CA SER A 137 16.68 20.70 -19.32
C SER A 137 15.89 20.93 -18.02
N ASN A 138 16.42 20.44 -16.89
CA ASN A 138 15.79 20.60 -15.57
C ASN A 138 14.36 20.01 -15.47
N ALA A 139 14.07 18.95 -16.23
CA ALA A 139 12.74 18.33 -16.26
C ALA A 139 12.32 17.80 -14.88
N GLY A 140 13.25 17.34 -14.06
CA GLY A 140 12.97 16.90 -12.69
C GLY A 140 12.44 18.06 -11.83
N ILE A 141 13.06 19.25 -11.90
CA ILE A 141 12.60 20.45 -11.17
C ILE A 141 11.23 20.89 -11.69
N TYR A 142 11.04 20.94 -13.01
CA TYR A 142 9.75 21.27 -13.61
C TYR A 142 8.64 20.33 -13.18
N ASN A 143 8.87 19.03 -13.26
CA ASN A 143 7.87 18.02 -12.85
C ASN A 143 7.57 18.09 -11.35
N SER A 144 8.56 18.37 -10.50
CA SER A 144 8.37 18.61 -9.07
C SER A 144 7.48 19.83 -8.83
N ALA A 145 7.81 20.96 -9.47
CA ALA A 145 7.03 22.19 -9.36
C ALA A 145 5.58 22.01 -9.85
N LEU A 146 5.36 21.21 -10.91
CA LEU A 146 4.02 20.92 -11.41
C LEU A 146 3.20 20.05 -10.42
N ILE A 147 3.85 19.10 -9.75
CA ILE A 147 3.23 18.30 -8.68
C ILE A 147 2.86 19.20 -7.50
N ASP A 148 3.79 20.06 -7.06
CA ASP A 148 3.59 20.99 -5.95
C ASP A 148 2.50 22.02 -6.25
N LEU A 149 2.46 22.57 -7.47
CA LEU A 149 1.38 23.43 -7.92
C LEU A 149 0.02 22.74 -7.77
N GLY A 150 -0.07 21.48 -8.16
CA GLY A 150 -1.29 20.70 -7.97
C GLY A 150 -1.61 20.40 -6.51
N ALA A 151 -0.62 20.12 -5.68
CA ALA A 151 -0.81 19.76 -4.30
C ALA A 151 -1.16 20.97 -3.39
N LEU A 152 -0.58 22.15 -3.66
CA LEU A 152 -0.60 23.29 -2.74
C LEU A 152 -1.48 24.45 -3.22
N VAL A 153 -1.59 24.66 -4.52
CA VAL A 153 -2.27 25.82 -5.11
C VAL A 153 -3.49 25.39 -5.93
N CYS A 154 -3.31 24.56 -6.95
CA CYS A 154 -4.38 24.08 -7.82
C CYS A 154 -5.10 22.88 -7.20
N VAL A 155 -5.53 23.03 -5.96
CA VAL A 155 -6.19 21.98 -5.15
C VAL A 155 -7.55 21.57 -5.72
N PRO A 156 -8.11 20.38 -5.33
CA PRO A 156 -9.37 19.88 -5.91
C PRO A 156 -10.58 20.81 -5.71
N ARG A 157 -10.76 21.31 -4.50
CA ARG A 157 -11.82 22.25 -4.12
C ARG A 157 -11.20 23.59 -3.77
N GLU A 158 -11.89 24.68 -4.11
CA GLU A 158 -11.42 26.04 -3.83
C GLU A 158 -9.97 26.29 -4.23
N PRO A 159 -9.62 26.09 -5.54
CA PRO A 159 -8.26 26.31 -5.99
C PRO A 159 -7.84 27.75 -5.77
N LYS A 160 -6.61 27.95 -5.29
CA LYS A 160 -6.07 29.26 -4.91
C LYS A 160 -5.63 30.07 -6.13
N CYS A 161 -6.56 30.35 -7.05
CA CYS A 161 -6.28 31.01 -8.33
C CYS A 161 -5.70 32.42 -8.19
N GLY A 162 -5.96 33.11 -7.06
CA GLY A 162 -5.43 34.44 -6.78
C GLY A 162 -3.91 34.50 -6.68
N ILE A 163 -3.28 33.43 -6.18
CA ILE A 163 -1.83 33.30 -6.00
C ILE A 163 -1.18 32.34 -7.00
N CYS A 164 -1.95 31.86 -8.01
CA CYS A 164 -1.44 30.87 -8.94
C CYS A 164 -0.43 31.48 -9.91
N PRO A 165 0.83 31.00 -9.96
CA PRO A 165 1.87 31.57 -10.81
C PRO A 165 1.60 31.40 -12.31
N VAL A 166 0.77 30.42 -12.69
CA VAL A 166 0.41 30.14 -14.09
C VAL A 166 -1.00 30.63 -14.45
N LYS A 167 -1.64 31.46 -13.61
CA LYS A 167 -3.01 31.95 -13.83
C LYS A 167 -3.23 32.56 -15.20
N LYS A 168 -2.29 33.36 -15.67
CA LYS A 168 -2.37 34.04 -16.98
C LYS A 168 -2.41 33.11 -18.20
N PHE A 169 -1.96 31.87 -18.01
CA PHE A 169 -1.97 30.82 -19.06
C PHE A 169 -3.12 29.84 -18.90
N CYS A 170 -3.90 29.95 -17.83
CA CYS A 170 -4.95 29.00 -17.49
C CYS A 170 -6.26 29.33 -18.22
N SER A 171 -6.77 28.33 -18.98
CA SER A 171 -8.00 28.45 -19.75
C SER A 171 -9.26 27.97 -19.01
N ALA A 172 -9.13 27.42 -17.80
CA ALA A 172 -10.27 26.91 -17.06
C ALA A 172 -11.30 28.00 -16.73
N LYS A 173 -12.51 27.86 -17.26
CA LYS A 173 -13.67 28.73 -16.92
C LYS A 173 -14.29 28.33 -15.58
N ASP A 174 -14.34 27.03 -15.29
CA ASP A 174 -14.89 26.47 -14.07
C ASP A 174 -13.91 25.38 -13.55
N PRO A 175 -12.87 25.77 -12.79
CA PRO A 175 -11.80 24.85 -12.37
C PRO A 175 -12.29 23.75 -11.42
N GLU A 176 -13.38 23.95 -10.67
CA GLU A 176 -13.87 22.93 -9.73
C GLU A 176 -14.51 21.73 -10.42
N ARG A 177 -15.07 21.94 -11.62
CA ARG A 177 -15.63 20.86 -12.44
C ARG A 177 -14.55 20.03 -13.16
N LEU A 178 -13.29 20.44 -13.09
CA LEU A 178 -12.17 19.75 -13.75
C LEU A 178 -11.24 19.11 -12.71
N PRO A 179 -10.76 17.90 -12.98
CA PRO A 179 -10.97 17.04 -14.16
C PRO A 179 -12.34 16.34 -14.18
N VAL A 180 -12.89 16.12 -15.38
CA VAL A 180 -14.07 15.28 -15.58
C VAL A 180 -13.69 13.83 -15.29
N ARG A 181 -14.38 13.21 -14.32
CA ARG A 181 -14.19 11.81 -13.94
C ARG A 181 -15.48 11.03 -14.15
N LYS A 182 -15.37 9.73 -14.35
CA LYS A 182 -16.53 8.84 -14.27
C LYS A 182 -17.10 8.86 -12.86
N SER A 183 -18.40 8.63 -12.73
CA SER A 183 -19.01 8.45 -11.43
C SER A 183 -18.31 7.31 -10.67
N ARG A 184 -18.06 7.52 -9.38
CA ARG A 184 -17.45 6.48 -8.54
C ARG A 184 -18.39 5.28 -8.47
N SER A 185 -17.85 4.08 -8.65
CA SER A 185 -18.56 2.84 -8.37
C SER A 185 -19.07 2.85 -6.93
N ARG A 186 -20.28 2.34 -6.72
CA ARG A 186 -20.86 2.22 -5.37
C ARG A 186 -19.94 1.36 -4.49
N THR A 187 -19.78 1.80 -3.25
CA THR A 187 -19.06 1.02 -2.24
C THR A 187 -19.86 -0.25 -1.94
N THR A 188 -19.27 -1.41 -2.17
CA THR A 188 -19.88 -2.70 -1.82
C THR A 188 -19.46 -3.13 -0.42
N ARG A 189 -20.37 -3.82 0.29
CA ARG A 189 -20.09 -4.39 1.61
C ARG A 189 -19.71 -5.86 1.44
N LEU A 190 -18.63 -6.27 2.08
CA LEU A 190 -18.17 -7.66 2.12
C LEU A 190 -18.07 -8.10 3.57
N VAL A 191 -18.47 -9.33 3.85
CA VAL A 191 -18.27 -9.95 5.18
C VAL A 191 -17.32 -11.12 4.99
N GLU A 192 -16.21 -11.09 5.72
CA GLU A 192 -15.22 -12.15 5.76
C GLU A 192 -15.22 -12.79 7.14
N LYS A 193 -15.38 -14.10 7.15
CA LYS A 193 -15.41 -14.90 8.37
C LYS A 193 -14.10 -15.66 8.52
N HIS A 194 -13.50 -15.59 9.71
CA HIS A 194 -12.20 -16.20 9.98
C HIS A 194 -12.23 -16.94 11.31
N ALA A 195 -11.37 -17.95 11.44
CA ALA A 195 -11.22 -18.73 12.65
C ALA A 195 -10.11 -18.14 13.54
N PHE A 196 -10.38 -18.03 14.84
CA PHE A 196 -9.37 -17.94 15.87
C PHE A 196 -9.18 -19.32 16.48
N VAL A 197 -8.01 -19.90 16.29
CA VAL A 197 -7.68 -21.27 16.71
C VAL A 197 -6.39 -21.23 17.50
N VAL A 198 -6.42 -21.71 18.74
CA VAL A 198 -5.27 -21.80 19.62
C VAL A 198 -5.10 -23.24 20.10
N ARG A 199 -3.86 -23.71 20.12
CA ARG A 199 -3.47 -25.03 20.66
C ARG A 199 -2.11 -24.93 21.31
N GLN A 200 -2.00 -25.33 22.58
CA GLN A 200 -0.73 -25.32 23.34
C GLN A 200 0.02 -23.97 23.26
N GLY A 201 -0.71 -22.86 23.44
CA GLY A 201 -0.13 -21.54 23.37
C GLY A 201 0.18 -20.99 21.97
N LYS A 202 0.01 -21.80 20.91
CA LYS A 202 0.28 -21.41 19.53
C LYS A 202 -1.02 -21.03 18.82
N ILE A 203 -0.97 -20.01 18.00
CA ILE A 203 -2.06 -19.58 17.12
C ILE A 203 -1.89 -20.19 15.73
N LEU A 204 -2.99 -20.71 15.18
CA LEU A 204 -3.03 -21.19 13.79
C LEU A 204 -3.24 -20.02 12.85
N LEU A 205 -2.36 -19.87 11.86
CA LEU A 205 -2.50 -18.90 10.79
C LEU A 205 -2.40 -19.59 9.43
N GLN A 206 -2.91 -18.92 8.40
CA GLN A 206 -2.89 -19.36 7.03
C GLN A 206 -2.20 -18.34 6.14
N GLN A 207 -1.32 -18.78 5.24
CA GLN A 207 -0.72 -17.89 4.26
C GLN A 207 -1.74 -17.53 3.17
N SER A 208 -1.96 -16.24 2.95
CA SER A 208 -2.93 -15.76 1.96
C SER A 208 -2.37 -15.87 0.55
N SER A 209 -3.14 -16.48 -0.36
CA SER A 209 -2.87 -16.53 -1.80
C SER A 209 -3.58 -15.42 -2.59
N LYS A 210 -4.55 -14.74 -1.98
CA LYS A 210 -5.42 -13.73 -2.61
C LYS A 210 -5.02 -12.29 -2.24
N ARG A 211 -5.94 -11.53 -1.65
CA ARG A 211 -5.82 -10.10 -1.32
C ARG A 211 -4.50 -9.71 -0.66
N TRP A 212 -4.05 -10.47 0.31
CA TRP A 212 -2.79 -10.26 1.03
C TRP A 212 -1.76 -11.34 0.74
N ARG A 213 -1.60 -11.68 -0.54
CA ARG A 213 -0.72 -12.75 -1.00
C ARG A 213 0.65 -12.71 -0.31
N GLY A 214 1.03 -13.85 0.27
CA GLY A 214 2.28 -14.04 0.99
C GLY A 214 2.27 -13.59 2.45
N MET A 215 1.20 -12.90 2.92
CA MET A 215 1.03 -12.56 4.34
C MET A 215 0.24 -13.62 5.07
N TRP A 216 0.44 -13.70 6.39
CA TRP A 216 -0.30 -14.59 7.27
C TRP A 216 -1.59 -13.93 7.74
N ILE A 217 -2.69 -14.66 7.67
CA ILE A 217 -4.03 -14.23 8.09
C ILE A 217 -4.62 -15.27 9.03
N LEU A 218 -5.63 -14.88 9.79
CA LEU A 218 -6.49 -15.86 10.47
C LEU A 218 -7.12 -16.76 9.42
N PRO A 219 -7.23 -18.11 9.65
CA PRO A 219 -7.76 -19.04 8.65
C PRO A 219 -9.18 -18.65 8.22
N PRO A 220 -9.47 -18.58 6.90
CA PRO A 220 -10.81 -18.25 6.43
C PRO A 220 -11.80 -19.38 6.75
N LEU A 221 -13.03 -19.00 7.06
CA LEU A 221 -14.16 -19.92 7.23
C LEU A 221 -15.08 -19.88 6.03
N GLN A 222 -15.65 -21.01 5.68
CA GLN A 222 -16.71 -21.09 4.67
C GLN A 222 -18.03 -20.50 5.22
N THR A 223 -18.97 -20.19 4.33
CA THR A 223 -20.08 -19.26 4.53
C THR A 223 -21.07 -19.55 5.66
N SER A 224 -21.30 -20.78 6.06
CA SER A 224 -22.20 -21.12 7.17
C SER A 224 -21.43 -21.28 8.47
N VAL A 225 -21.46 -20.27 9.31
CA VAL A 225 -20.79 -20.32 10.63
C VAL A 225 -21.84 -20.06 11.71
N SER A 226 -22.06 -21.02 12.59
CA SER A 226 -22.89 -20.87 13.78
C SER A 226 -22.10 -20.24 14.93
N GLY A 227 -22.83 -19.56 15.83
CA GLY A 227 -22.28 -18.88 17.00
C GLY A 227 -21.98 -17.40 16.80
N GLN A 228 -21.68 -16.71 17.90
CA GLN A 228 -21.32 -15.29 17.86
C GLN A 228 -19.82 -15.11 17.61
N PRO A 229 -19.44 -14.09 16.82
CA PRO A 229 -18.04 -13.77 16.61
C PRO A 229 -17.40 -13.20 17.88
N LEU A 230 -16.17 -13.62 18.17
CA LEU A 230 -15.36 -13.07 19.27
C LEU A 230 -14.82 -11.66 18.96
N HIS A 231 -14.69 -11.32 17.69
CA HIS A 231 -14.20 -10.03 17.24
C HIS A 231 -14.88 -9.63 15.93
N ILE A 232 -15.31 -8.38 15.86
CA ILE A 232 -15.83 -7.75 14.63
C ILE A 232 -15.09 -6.45 14.42
N SER A 233 -14.55 -6.24 13.22
CA SER A 233 -13.99 -4.96 12.81
C SER A 233 -14.28 -4.68 11.36
N THR A 234 -14.36 -3.40 11.01
CA THR A 234 -14.62 -2.97 9.63
C THR A 234 -13.49 -2.11 9.13
N PHE A 235 -13.09 -2.33 7.88
CA PHE A 235 -12.02 -1.56 7.23
C PHE A 235 -12.32 -1.31 5.76
N PRO A 236 -11.84 -0.19 5.19
CA PRO A 236 -11.95 0.06 3.76
C PRO A 236 -10.91 -0.77 2.99
N PHE A 237 -11.32 -1.25 1.81
CA PHE A 237 -10.42 -1.90 0.87
C PHE A 237 -10.85 -1.61 -0.57
N THR A 238 -10.11 -0.77 -1.28
CA THR A 238 -10.47 -0.26 -2.62
C THR A 238 -11.88 0.37 -2.64
N HIS A 239 -12.83 -0.23 -3.35
CA HIS A 239 -14.24 0.17 -3.38
C HIS A 239 -15.14 -0.69 -2.47
N HIS A 240 -14.55 -1.49 -1.57
CA HIS A 240 -15.28 -2.33 -0.62
C HIS A 240 -15.16 -1.79 0.81
N ARG A 241 -16.20 -2.00 1.59
CA ARG A 241 -16.16 -1.93 3.04
C ARG A 241 -16.23 -3.35 3.58
N VAL A 242 -15.12 -3.84 4.12
CA VAL A 242 -14.97 -5.22 4.57
C VAL A 242 -15.22 -5.31 6.06
N THR A 243 -16.14 -6.19 6.45
CA THR A 243 -16.33 -6.58 7.86
C THR A 243 -15.60 -7.89 8.10
N LEU A 244 -14.61 -7.87 8.98
CA LEU A 244 -13.89 -9.04 9.47
C LEU A 244 -14.59 -9.55 10.72
N ALA A 245 -15.17 -10.74 10.66
CA ALA A 245 -15.78 -11.44 11.79
C ALA A 245 -14.93 -12.66 12.15
N VAL A 246 -14.47 -12.74 13.40
CA VAL A 246 -13.59 -13.81 13.87
C VAL A 246 -14.30 -14.69 14.89
N TYR A 247 -14.29 -15.98 14.67
CA TYR A 247 -14.98 -16.98 15.48
C TYR A 247 -13.98 -17.92 16.14
N CYS A 248 -14.23 -18.31 17.39
CA CYS A 248 -13.48 -19.38 18.03
C CYS A 248 -13.77 -20.72 17.33
N ARG A 249 -12.73 -21.50 17.09
CA ARG A 249 -12.87 -22.86 16.54
C ARG A 249 -11.90 -23.80 17.24
N PRO A 250 -12.29 -25.08 17.40
CA PRO A 250 -11.40 -26.09 17.93
C PRO A 250 -10.20 -26.31 17.00
N ALA A 251 -9.09 -26.74 17.58
CA ALA A 251 -7.90 -27.07 16.81
C ALA A 251 -8.18 -28.28 15.90
N PRO A 252 -7.88 -28.18 14.58
CA PRO A 252 -8.05 -29.29 13.66
C PRO A 252 -7.06 -30.42 13.96
N LYS A 253 -7.45 -31.66 13.67
CA LYS A 253 -6.56 -32.82 13.79
C LYS A 253 -5.37 -32.73 12.79
N ARG A 254 -5.61 -32.21 11.61
CA ARG A 254 -4.60 -31.95 10.56
C ARG A 254 -4.76 -30.51 10.06
N ILE A 255 -3.63 -29.87 9.72
CA ILE A 255 -3.61 -28.52 9.13
C ILE A 255 -3.36 -28.65 7.62
N ALA A 256 -3.84 -27.67 6.86
CA ALA A 256 -3.58 -27.56 5.42
C ALA A 256 -2.12 -27.12 5.15
N PRO A 257 -1.56 -27.41 3.96
CA PRO A 257 -0.17 -27.06 3.64
C PRO A 257 0.16 -25.57 3.77
N GLU A 258 -0.83 -24.69 3.52
CA GLU A 258 -0.71 -23.25 3.66
C GLU A 258 -0.89 -22.76 5.10
N GLN A 259 -1.17 -23.65 6.07
CA GLN A 259 -1.39 -23.32 7.48
C GLN A 259 -0.16 -23.67 8.33
N GLN A 260 0.06 -22.89 9.37
CA GLN A 260 1.17 -23.10 10.31
C GLN A 260 0.80 -22.59 11.72
N TRP A 261 1.35 -23.24 12.75
CA TRP A 261 1.26 -22.83 14.13
C TRP A 261 2.37 -21.84 14.49
N PHE A 262 2.01 -20.75 15.15
CA PHE A 262 2.94 -19.70 15.59
C PHE A 262 2.84 -19.47 17.08
N GLU A 263 3.98 -19.34 17.75
CA GLU A 263 4.06 -18.97 19.17
C GLU A 263 3.80 -17.48 19.38
N SER A 264 4.23 -16.65 18.43
CA SER A 264 4.02 -15.21 18.44
C SER A 264 3.72 -14.70 17.03
N ILE A 265 2.93 -13.62 16.96
CA ILE A 265 2.63 -12.92 15.72
C ILE A 265 3.58 -11.74 15.47
N ASP A 266 4.53 -11.46 16.38
CA ASP A 266 5.34 -10.23 16.33
C ASP A 266 6.31 -10.19 15.16
N ARG A 267 6.85 -11.35 14.79
CA ARG A 267 7.86 -11.48 13.74
C ARG A 267 7.33 -11.98 12.40
N ILE A 268 6.03 -11.94 12.18
CA ILE A 268 5.41 -12.38 10.93
C ILE A 268 4.70 -11.25 10.20
N ALA A 269 4.68 -11.32 8.88
CA ALA A 269 3.96 -10.36 8.06
C ALA A 269 2.45 -10.65 8.14
N MET A 270 1.69 -9.78 8.82
CA MET A 270 0.24 -9.84 8.91
C MET A 270 -0.40 -8.54 8.46
N PRO A 271 -1.51 -8.57 7.70
CA PRO A 271 -2.24 -7.34 7.40
C PRO A 271 -2.88 -6.78 8.67
N SER A 272 -2.89 -5.43 8.77
CA SER A 272 -3.31 -4.71 9.98
C SER A 272 -4.66 -5.16 10.56
N PRO A 273 -5.74 -5.44 9.78
CA PRO A 273 -6.99 -5.92 10.34
C PRO A 273 -6.84 -7.26 11.06
N HIS A 274 -6.17 -8.24 10.45
CA HIS A 274 -5.96 -9.55 11.05
C HIS A 274 -5.01 -9.49 12.25
N ARG A 275 -3.95 -8.66 12.18
CA ARG A 275 -3.04 -8.48 13.31
C ARG A 275 -3.76 -7.91 14.52
N ARG A 276 -4.55 -6.84 14.34
CA ARG A 276 -5.32 -6.23 15.46
C ARG A 276 -6.30 -7.21 16.05
N ALA A 277 -7.03 -7.96 15.21
CA ALA A 277 -7.95 -8.98 15.68
C ALA A 277 -7.24 -10.07 16.49
N ALA A 278 -6.13 -10.61 15.97
CA ALA A 278 -5.35 -11.64 16.66
C ALA A 278 -4.76 -11.13 17.99
N GLN A 279 -4.17 -9.94 18.03
CA GLN A 279 -3.63 -9.32 19.26
C GLN A 279 -4.73 -9.10 20.30
N SER A 280 -5.87 -8.55 19.90
CA SER A 280 -7.01 -8.35 20.80
C SER A 280 -7.47 -9.66 21.44
N LEU A 281 -7.59 -10.71 20.63
CA LEU A 281 -8.06 -12.03 21.10
C LEU A 281 -7.02 -12.73 21.98
N VAL A 282 -5.73 -12.69 21.60
CA VAL A 282 -4.65 -13.26 22.45
C VAL A 282 -4.58 -12.54 23.79
N ASN A 283 -4.68 -11.21 23.83
CA ASN A 283 -4.66 -10.43 25.07
C ASN A 283 -5.89 -10.70 25.95
N SER A 284 -7.06 -10.92 25.36
CA SER A 284 -8.29 -11.29 26.09
C SER A 284 -8.18 -12.69 26.67
N CYS A 285 -7.60 -13.63 25.91
CA CYS A 285 -7.34 -14.99 26.39
C CYS A 285 -6.34 -15.03 27.56
N SER A 286 -5.36 -14.13 27.59
CA SER A 286 -4.38 -14.05 28.68
C SER A 286 -4.94 -13.44 29.99
N ARG A 287 -5.99 -12.62 29.90
CA ARG A 287 -6.64 -11.97 31.04
C ARG A 287 -7.77 -12.81 31.68
N THR A 288 -8.41 -13.65 30.90
CA THR A 288 -9.49 -14.53 31.37
C THR A 288 -8.89 -15.91 31.57
N ASN A 289 -8.85 -16.41 32.84
CA ASN A 289 -8.36 -17.75 33.14
C ASN A 289 -9.04 -18.77 32.21
N LEU A 290 -8.29 -19.37 31.31
CA LEU A 290 -8.71 -20.25 30.21
C LEU A 290 -9.33 -21.58 30.64
N LYS A 291 -9.79 -21.73 31.89
CA LYS A 291 -10.56 -22.91 32.33
C LYS A 291 -11.87 -23.10 31.56
N ALA A 292 -12.44 -22.04 30.97
CA ALA A 292 -13.68 -22.12 30.19
C ALA A 292 -13.53 -22.69 28.76
N PHE A 293 -12.29 -22.76 28.22
CA PHE A 293 -12.04 -23.17 26.82
C PHE A 293 -11.12 -24.41 26.68
N GLY A 294 -10.81 -25.10 27.76
CA GLY A 294 -10.04 -26.36 27.70
C GLY A 294 -8.58 -26.23 27.25
N VAL A 295 -7.95 -25.05 27.34
CA VAL A 295 -6.58 -24.83 26.89
C VAL A 295 -5.75 -24.18 28.00
N GLY A 296 -4.85 -24.97 28.60
CA GLY A 296 -3.82 -24.45 29.52
C GLY A 296 -2.74 -23.70 28.78
N LEU A 297 -2.63 -22.38 28.99
CA LEU A 297 -1.54 -21.54 28.50
C LEU A 297 -0.62 -21.15 29.67
N HIS A 298 0.64 -21.58 29.63
CA HIS A 298 1.72 -20.93 30.37
C HIS A 298 2.24 -19.77 29.53
N VAL A 299 1.94 -18.54 29.92
CA VAL A 299 2.51 -17.34 29.30
C VAL A 299 3.53 -16.78 30.29
N THR A 300 4.81 -16.79 29.92
CA THR A 300 5.86 -16.07 30.63
C THR A 300 5.65 -14.56 30.38
N ALA A 301 5.23 -13.85 31.44
CA ALA A 301 5.08 -12.40 31.40
C ALA A 301 6.46 -11.73 31.30
N VAL A 302 6.72 -11.08 30.19
CA VAL A 302 7.82 -10.11 30.10
C VAL A 302 7.40 -8.84 30.84
N LYS A 303 8.02 -8.59 32.00
CA LYS A 303 7.86 -7.36 32.76
C LYS A 303 8.44 -6.20 31.95
N THR A 304 7.58 -5.31 31.53
CA THR A 304 7.98 -3.95 31.08
C THR A 304 8.32 -3.13 32.33
N THR A 305 9.60 -2.91 32.56
CA THR A 305 10.10 -1.96 33.58
C THR A 305 9.95 -0.56 33.02
N THR A 306 8.94 0.17 33.45
CA THR A 306 8.86 1.62 33.32
C THR A 306 9.80 2.22 34.34
N GLN A 307 10.96 2.72 33.92
CA GLN A 307 11.73 3.68 34.71
C GLN A 307 11.10 5.06 34.54
N HIS A 308 10.51 5.55 35.62
CA HIS A 308 10.32 6.98 35.88
C HIS A 308 11.65 7.48 36.47
N GLU A 309 12.30 8.39 35.80
CA GLU A 309 13.25 9.32 36.41
C GLU A 309 12.73 10.75 36.24
N GLY A 310 12.86 11.51 37.35
CA GLY A 310 12.32 12.82 37.63
C GLY A 310 12.99 14.00 36.93
#